data_e9bfdfa18aedf780557f78429b554e61
#
_entry.id   e9bfdfa18aedf780557f78429b554e61
#
_cell.length_a   1.000
_cell.length_b   1.000
_cell.length_c   1.000
_cell.angle_alpha   90.00
_cell.angle_beta   90.00
_cell.angle_gamma   90.00
#
_symmetry.space_group_name_H-M   'P 1'
#
loop_
_entity.id
_entity.type
_entity.pdbx_description
1 polymer ?
#
loop_
_entity_poly.entity_id
_entity_poly.type
_entity_poly.pdbx_seq_one_letter_code
_entity_poly.pdbx_strand_id
1 'polypeptide(L)'
;MCEILTVNDAKYTILRLLGKGKGGYSYLVTDGTQDYVLKQLHHEPCAYYTFGDKLQAELRDYETLRQLGIPMPQLLAVDAPQERILLEYIPGPTVAELLRTGRMESGWLEQVRAMCRLLYPAGWNIDYYPTNFIPYNGTLYYIDYECNPYMTEWDFTHWGAQYWTMQPPEG
;
A
#
# COMPACT_ATOMS: atom_id res chain seq x y z
N MET A 1 22.40 -14.07 10.35
CA MET A 1 22.70 -12.60 10.43
C MET A 1 21.53 -11.82 9.88
N CYS A 2 21.05 -10.86 10.63
CA CYS A 2 19.97 -9.98 10.17
C CYS A 2 20.54 -8.85 9.34
N GLU A 3 19.93 -8.60 8.20
CA GLU A 3 20.33 -7.48 7.34
C GLU A 3 19.80 -6.17 7.92
N ILE A 4 20.62 -5.13 7.88
CA ILE A 4 20.30 -3.80 8.38
C ILE A 4 20.23 -2.83 7.22
N LEU A 5 19.16 -2.04 7.15
CA LEU A 5 19.03 -0.93 6.23
C LEU A 5 18.94 0.38 7.02
N THR A 6 19.50 1.44 6.45
CA THR A 6 19.42 2.76 7.06
C THR A 6 18.42 3.65 6.32
N VAL A 7 17.74 4.50 7.09
CA VAL A 7 16.91 5.60 6.57
C VAL A 7 17.35 6.85 7.30
N ASN A 8 17.93 7.80 6.57
CA ASN A 8 18.49 9.05 7.15
C ASN A 8 19.40 8.78 8.37
N ASP A 9 20.32 7.81 8.22
CA ASP A 9 21.29 7.38 9.25
C ASP A 9 20.69 6.57 10.42
N ALA A 10 19.38 6.45 10.55
CA ALA A 10 18.75 5.55 11.50
C ALA A 10 18.78 4.11 10.99
N LYS A 11 19.05 3.16 11.87
CA LYS A 11 19.25 1.75 11.51
C LYS A 11 17.99 0.93 11.77
N TYR A 12 17.63 0.10 10.80
CA TYR A 12 16.47 -0.79 10.88
C TYR A 12 16.90 -2.20 10.49
N THR A 13 16.52 -3.17 11.32
CA THR A 13 16.78 -4.59 11.04
C THR A 13 15.63 -5.17 10.25
N ILE A 14 15.93 -5.86 9.13
CA ILE A 14 14.91 -6.54 8.35
C ILE A 14 14.44 -7.78 9.09
N LEU A 15 13.12 -7.86 9.32
CA LEU A 15 12.46 -9.02 9.90
C LEU A 15 12.00 -10.00 8.81
N ARG A 16 11.39 -9.48 7.74
CA ARG A 16 10.97 -10.29 6.59
C ARG A 16 10.60 -9.41 5.39
N LEU A 17 10.58 -10.02 4.22
CA LEU A 17 10.04 -9.39 3.01
C LEU A 17 8.50 -9.49 3.05
N LEU A 18 7.82 -8.36 2.91
CA LEU A 18 6.36 -8.31 2.83
C LEU A 18 5.86 -8.45 1.40
N GLY A 19 6.58 -7.90 0.44
CA GLY A 19 6.18 -7.99 -0.95
C GLY A 19 7.20 -7.37 -1.91
N LYS A 20 7.07 -7.76 -3.18
CA LYS A 20 7.83 -7.21 -4.29
C LYS A 20 6.83 -6.68 -5.31
N GLY A 21 6.82 -5.38 -5.53
CA GLY A 21 5.98 -4.73 -6.52
C GLY A 21 6.79 -4.19 -7.70
N LYS A 22 6.10 -3.56 -8.64
CA LYS A 22 6.75 -2.90 -9.80
C LYS A 22 7.72 -1.80 -9.39
N GLY A 23 7.46 -1.19 -8.23
CA GLY A 23 8.23 -0.05 -7.75
C GLY A 23 9.38 -0.40 -6.83
N GLY A 24 9.38 -1.57 -6.21
CA GLY A 24 10.40 -1.91 -5.25
C GLY A 24 10.03 -3.05 -4.33
N TYR A 25 10.78 -3.14 -3.23
CA TYR A 25 10.59 -4.16 -2.21
C TYR A 25 10.05 -3.51 -0.94
N SER A 26 9.07 -4.15 -0.30
CA SER A 26 8.55 -3.73 1.01
C SER A 26 9.00 -4.73 2.07
N TYR A 27 9.67 -4.24 3.10
CA TYR A 27 10.18 -5.05 4.20
C TYR A 27 9.49 -4.66 5.50
N LEU A 28 9.19 -5.67 6.33
CA LEU A 28 8.92 -5.44 7.74
C LEU A 28 10.26 -5.28 8.44
N VAL A 29 10.45 -4.15 9.10
CA VAL A 29 11.70 -3.81 9.79
C VAL A 29 11.43 -3.39 11.22
N THR A 30 12.47 -3.43 12.05
CA THR A 30 12.38 -2.97 13.43
C THR A 30 13.56 -2.08 13.80
N ASP A 31 13.33 -1.11 14.68
CA ASP A 31 14.38 -0.34 15.31
C ASP A 31 14.82 -0.90 16.67
N GLY A 32 14.25 -2.08 17.04
CA GLY A 32 14.45 -2.72 18.33
C GLY A 32 13.35 -2.41 19.35
N THR A 33 12.51 -1.41 19.09
CA THR A 33 11.41 -1.00 19.95
C THR A 33 10.07 -1.15 19.23
N GLN A 34 10.02 -0.79 17.97
CA GLN A 34 8.80 -0.75 17.17
C GLN A 34 9.06 -1.26 15.76
N ASP A 35 8.02 -1.79 15.15
CA ASP A 35 8.08 -2.29 13.77
C ASP A 35 7.55 -1.24 12.80
N TYR A 36 8.11 -1.27 11.58
CA TYR A 36 7.78 -0.35 10.48
C TYR A 36 7.76 -1.09 9.16
N VAL A 37 7.24 -0.44 8.14
CA VAL A 37 7.43 -0.88 6.74
C VAL A 37 8.49 0.02 6.11
N LEU A 38 9.52 -0.59 5.56
CA LEU A 38 10.55 0.10 4.79
C LEU A 38 10.41 -0.31 3.33
N LYS A 39 10.14 0.67 2.47
CA LYS A 39 10.06 0.43 1.03
C LYS A 39 11.38 0.86 0.38
N GLN A 40 12.04 -0.09 -0.28
CA GLN A 40 13.23 0.14 -1.09
C GLN A 40 12.81 0.20 -2.55
N LEU A 41 12.91 1.37 -3.15
CA LEU A 41 12.71 1.49 -4.59
C LEU A 41 13.85 0.79 -5.32
N HIS A 42 13.55 0.11 -6.40
CA HIS A 42 14.57 -0.51 -7.21
C HIS A 42 14.46 -0.04 -8.65
N HIS A 43 15.59 0.01 -9.30
CA HIS A 43 15.71 0.30 -10.71
C HIS A 43 16.10 -0.96 -11.44
N GLU A 44 15.13 -1.74 -11.89
CA GLU A 44 15.39 -2.62 -13.00
C GLU A 44 15.53 -1.73 -14.23
N PRO A 45 16.44 -2.05 -15.19
CA PRO A 45 16.64 -1.19 -16.34
C PRO A 45 15.34 -1.12 -17.13
N CYS A 46 14.61 -0.06 -16.88
CA CYS A 46 13.45 0.33 -17.66
C CYS A 46 13.84 1.63 -18.35
N ALA A 47 13.80 1.64 -19.66
CA ALA A 47 14.26 2.75 -20.48
C ALA A 47 13.45 4.04 -20.28
N TYR A 48 12.43 4.02 -19.41
CA TYR A 48 11.44 5.10 -19.30
C TYR A 48 11.52 5.90 -18.00
N TYR A 49 12.35 5.50 -17.02
CA TYR A 49 12.41 6.20 -15.74
C TYR A 49 13.84 6.51 -15.36
N THR A 50 14.10 7.78 -15.05
CA THR A 50 15.34 8.20 -14.41
C THR A 50 15.24 8.01 -12.90
N PHE A 51 16.38 7.90 -12.25
CA PHE A 51 16.52 7.87 -10.80
C PHE A 51 15.78 9.02 -10.16
N GLY A 52 15.14 9.20 -9.29
CA GLY A 52 14.47 10.36 -8.69
C GLY A 52 13.03 10.54 -9.12
N ASP A 53 12.70 10.28 -10.36
CA ASP A 53 11.34 10.49 -10.85
C ASP A 53 10.35 9.52 -10.21
N LYS A 54 10.77 8.29 -9.94
CA LYS A 54 9.95 7.25 -9.33
C LYS A 54 9.62 7.59 -7.87
N LEU A 55 10.63 8.02 -7.11
CA LEU A 55 10.41 8.44 -5.73
C LEU A 55 9.46 9.65 -5.67
N GLN A 56 9.67 10.64 -6.51
CA GLN A 56 8.81 11.83 -6.55
C GLN A 56 7.39 11.46 -6.96
N ALA A 57 7.21 10.55 -7.91
CA ALA A 57 5.89 10.07 -8.32
C ALA A 57 5.15 9.38 -7.17
N GLU A 58 5.85 8.51 -6.43
CA GLU A 58 5.25 7.83 -5.27
C GLU A 58 4.87 8.79 -4.15
N LEU A 59 5.73 9.75 -3.85
CA LEU A 59 5.45 10.76 -2.82
C LEU A 59 4.28 11.65 -3.22
N ARG A 60 4.17 12.00 -4.51
CA ARG A 60 3.05 12.78 -5.03
C ARG A 60 1.74 12.02 -4.93
N ASP A 61 1.72 10.75 -5.29
CA ASP A 61 0.53 9.90 -5.15
C ASP A 61 0.10 9.76 -3.69
N TYR A 62 1.06 9.52 -2.81
CA TYR A 62 0.79 9.45 -1.37
C TYR A 62 0.15 10.75 -0.86
N GLU A 63 0.72 11.90 -1.19
CA GLU A 63 0.21 13.19 -0.74
C GLU A 63 -1.17 13.49 -1.33
N THR A 64 -1.41 13.14 -2.59
CA THR A 64 -2.71 13.29 -3.24
C THR A 64 -3.79 12.53 -2.46
N LEU A 65 -3.53 11.26 -2.14
CA LEU A 65 -4.50 10.43 -1.42
C LEU A 65 -4.65 10.86 0.03
N ARG A 66 -3.56 11.27 0.68
CA ARG A 66 -3.60 11.78 2.04
C ARG A 66 -4.49 13.03 2.15
N GLN A 67 -4.35 13.95 1.22
CA GLN A 67 -5.17 15.17 1.18
C GLN A 67 -6.65 14.88 0.95
N LEU A 68 -6.96 13.81 0.22
CA LEU A 68 -8.35 13.38 0.03
C LEU A 68 -8.94 12.71 1.27
N GLY A 69 -8.13 12.32 2.24
CA GLY A 69 -8.58 11.65 3.45
C GLY A 69 -8.65 10.14 3.35
N ILE A 70 -7.97 9.54 2.40
CA ILE A 70 -7.89 8.08 2.29
C ILE A 70 -7.09 7.52 3.47
N PRO A 71 -7.65 6.58 4.25
CA PRO A 71 -6.89 5.95 5.34
C PRO A 71 -5.71 5.16 4.79
N MET A 72 -4.50 5.56 5.20
CA MET A 72 -3.25 4.94 4.75
C MET A 72 -2.26 4.89 5.91
N PRO A 73 -1.25 3.99 5.84
CA PRO A 73 -0.12 4.07 6.76
C PRO A 73 0.52 5.46 6.73
N GLN A 74 0.93 5.94 7.88
CA GLN A 74 1.57 7.24 7.99
C GLN A 74 2.97 7.20 7.37
N LEU A 75 3.31 8.19 6.56
CA LEU A 75 4.67 8.38 6.04
C LEU A 75 5.54 8.98 7.15
N LEU A 76 6.58 8.27 7.56
CA LEU A 76 7.40 8.65 8.70
C LEU A 76 8.73 9.28 8.29
N ALA A 77 9.36 8.79 7.24
CA ALA A 77 10.64 9.30 6.76
C ALA A 77 10.87 8.98 5.29
N VAL A 78 11.65 9.82 4.64
CA VAL A 78 12.09 9.64 3.26
C VAL A 78 13.60 9.81 3.21
N ASP A 79 14.30 8.82 2.65
CA ASP A 79 15.73 8.89 2.39
C ASP A 79 15.92 8.94 0.87
N ALA A 80 15.96 10.13 0.33
CA ALA A 80 16.00 10.33 -1.10
C ALA A 80 17.28 9.79 -1.76
N PRO A 81 18.48 9.98 -1.19
CA PRO A 81 19.70 9.43 -1.80
C PRO A 81 19.70 7.90 -1.91
N GLN A 82 19.11 7.20 -0.96
CA GLN A 82 18.99 5.74 -0.99
C GLN A 82 17.69 5.24 -1.58
N GLU A 83 16.77 6.15 -1.91
CA GLU A 83 15.43 5.85 -2.43
C GLU A 83 14.66 4.89 -1.52
N ARG A 84 14.61 5.24 -0.25
CA ARG A 84 13.89 4.50 0.78
C ARG A 84 12.81 5.36 1.40
N ILE A 85 11.68 4.70 1.72
CA ILE A 85 10.54 5.31 2.39
C ILE A 85 10.24 4.48 3.63
N LEU A 86 10.05 5.14 4.78
CA LEU A 86 9.65 4.49 6.02
C LEU A 86 8.19 4.83 6.31
N LEU A 87 7.38 3.79 6.51
CA LEU A 87 5.95 3.90 6.75
C LEU A 87 5.56 3.23 8.05
N GLU A 88 4.46 3.68 8.63
CA GLU A 88 3.79 2.99 9.71
C GLU A 88 3.45 1.56 9.29
N TYR A 89 3.65 0.61 10.21
CA TYR A 89 3.24 -0.77 9.99
C TYR A 89 1.80 -0.97 10.48
N ILE A 90 0.93 -1.40 9.57
CA ILE A 90 -0.44 -1.81 9.91
C ILE A 90 -0.42 -3.33 10.06
N PRO A 91 -0.55 -3.87 11.29
CA PRO A 91 -0.47 -5.31 11.49
C PRO A 91 -1.73 -6.03 11.07
N GLY A 92 -1.58 -7.27 10.69
CA GLY A 92 -2.68 -8.15 10.36
C GLY A 92 -2.70 -8.57 8.90
N PRO A 93 -3.61 -9.50 8.54
CA PRO A 93 -3.73 -10.00 7.18
C PRO A 93 -4.40 -8.98 6.26
N THR A 94 -4.11 -9.09 4.96
CA THR A 94 -4.82 -8.32 3.94
C THR A 94 -6.25 -8.85 3.77
N VAL A 95 -7.10 -8.03 3.15
CA VAL A 95 -8.46 -8.47 2.79
C VAL A 95 -8.39 -9.71 1.90
N ALA A 96 -7.45 -9.78 0.96
CA ALA A 96 -7.29 -10.96 0.10
C ALA A 96 -7.05 -12.25 0.91
N GLU A 97 -6.19 -12.18 1.92
CA GLU A 97 -5.94 -13.33 2.80
C GLU A 97 -7.17 -13.72 3.61
N LEU A 98 -7.91 -12.73 4.12
CA LEU A 98 -9.13 -12.96 4.88
C LEU A 98 -10.23 -13.58 4.00
N LEU A 99 -10.39 -13.11 2.77
CA LEU A 99 -11.35 -13.69 1.83
C LEU A 99 -11.02 -15.15 1.51
N ARG A 100 -9.74 -15.48 1.37
CA ARG A 100 -9.30 -16.87 1.15
C ARG A 100 -9.62 -17.78 2.32
N THR A 101 -9.67 -17.24 3.54
CA THR A 101 -10.05 -18.01 4.73
C THR A 101 -11.57 -18.03 4.97
N GLY A 102 -12.35 -17.49 4.05
CA GLY A 102 -13.81 -17.46 4.14
C GLY A 102 -14.36 -16.34 4.99
N ARG A 103 -13.57 -15.31 5.29
CA ARG A 103 -14.02 -14.17 6.08
C ARG A 103 -14.33 -12.98 5.17
N MET A 104 -15.53 -12.43 5.34
CA MET A 104 -15.97 -11.21 4.66
C MET A 104 -16.76 -10.36 5.64
N GLU A 105 -16.49 -9.07 5.70
CA GLU A 105 -17.24 -8.12 6.52
C GLU A 105 -17.81 -7.01 5.64
N SER A 106 -19.09 -6.73 5.78
CA SER A 106 -19.77 -5.70 4.99
C SER A 106 -19.18 -4.30 5.21
N GLY A 107 -18.66 -4.05 6.39
CA GLY A 107 -18.00 -2.78 6.72
C GLY A 107 -16.80 -2.47 5.83
N TRP A 108 -16.11 -3.47 5.31
CA TRP A 108 -15.00 -3.24 4.38
C TRP A 108 -15.49 -2.63 3.07
N LEU A 109 -16.59 -3.15 2.51
CA LEU A 109 -17.17 -2.61 1.27
C LEU A 109 -17.69 -1.19 1.48
N GLU A 110 -18.31 -0.91 2.63
CA GLU A 110 -18.76 0.43 2.96
C GLU A 110 -17.60 1.42 3.01
N GLN A 111 -16.46 1.02 3.59
CA GLN A 111 -15.28 1.86 3.66
C GLN A 111 -14.63 2.10 2.29
N VAL A 112 -14.58 1.07 1.43
CA VAL A 112 -14.10 1.27 0.05
C VAL A 112 -15.02 2.23 -0.69
N ARG A 113 -16.32 2.10 -0.55
CA ARG A 113 -17.27 3.02 -1.18
C ARG A 113 -17.13 4.44 -0.64
N ALA A 114 -16.82 4.59 0.65
CA ALA A 114 -16.49 5.90 1.23
C ALA A 114 -15.24 6.49 0.59
N MET A 115 -14.21 5.68 0.37
CA MET A 115 -13.02 6.11 -0.39
C MET A 115 -13.39 6.56 -1.80
N CYS A 116 -14.24 5.80 -2.50
CA CYS A 116 -14.69 6.15 -3.85
C CYS A 116 -15.42 7.49 -3.89
N ARG A 117 -16.22 7.80 -2.86
CA ARG A 117 -16.88 9.11 -2.77
C ARG A 117 -15.90 10.29 -2.63
N LEU A 118 -14.70 10.02 -2.13
CA LEU A 118 -13.64 11.02 -2.07
C LEU A 118 -12.82 11.06 -3.37
N LEU A 119 -12.59 9.89 -3.98
CA LEU A 119 -11.72 9.74 -5.13
C LEU A 119 -12.37 10.20 -6.44
N TYR A 120 -13.60 9.76 -6.71
CA TYR A 120 -14.23 9.97 -8.02
C TYR A 120 -14.44 11.45 -8.34
N PRO A 121 -14.98 12.29 -7.44
CA PRO A 121 -15.11 13.71 -7.74
C PRO A 121 -13.77 14.43 -7.96
N ALA A 122 -12.70 13.90 -7.37
CA ALA A 122 -11.35 14.43 -7.56
C ALA A 122 -10.66 13.90 -8.82
N GLY A 123 -11.29 12.97 -9.53
CA GLY A 123 -10.76 12.41 -10.78
C GLY A 123 -9.76 11.29 -10.62
N TRP A 124 -9.85 10.51 -9.53
CA TRP A 124 -8.87 9.47 -9.24
C TRP A 124 -9.50 8.09 -9.05
N ASN A 125 -8.72 7.07 -9.40
CA ASN A 125 -8.89 5.67 -8.99
C ASN A 125 -7.68 5.24 -8.17
N ILE A 126 -7.89 4.26 -7.27
CA ILE A 126 -6.80 3.53 -6.62
C ILE A 126 -6.82 2.08 -7.13
N ASP A 127 -5.83 1.30 -6.72
CA ASP A 127 -5.82 -0.12 -7.05
C ASP A 127 -6.70 -0.87 -6.05
N TYR A 128 -7.93 -1.19 -6.46
CA TYR A 128 -8.95 -1.80 -5.61
C TYR A 128 -8.75 -3.30 -5.36
N TYR A 129 -7.64 -3.87 -5.78
CA TYR A 129 -7.39 -5.30 -5.56
C TYR A 129 -7.22 -5.58 -4.06
N PRO A 130 -7.84 -6.65 -3.53
CA PRO A 130 -7.91 -6.86 -2.06
C PRO A 130 -6.57 -7.04 -1.35
N THR A 131 -5.47 -7.35 -2.07
CA THR A 131 -4.13 -7.42 -1.48
C THR A 131 -3.62 -6.06 -0.97
N ASN A 132 -4.25 -4.97 -1.42
CA ASN A 132 -3.82 -3.61 -1.11
C ASN A 132 -4.52 -3.02 0.12
N PHE A 133 -5.28 -3.81 0.86
CA PHE A 133 -6.08 -3.32 2.00
C PHE A 133 -5.88 -4.21 3.22
N ILE A 134 -5.72 -3.57 4.38
CA ILE A 134 -5.63 -4.24 5.68
C ILE A 134 -6.67 -3.64 6.61
N PRO A 135 -7.63 -4.44 7.13
CA PRO A 135 -8.52 -3.98 8.20
C PRO A 135 -7.80 -4.07 9.55
N TYR A 136 -7.82 -2.98 10.29
CA TYR A 136 -7.20 -2.92 11.61
C TYR A 136 -7.98 -1.96 12.52
N ASN A 137 -8.40 -2.45 13.67
CA ASN A 137 -9.15 -1.66 14.67
C ASN A 137 -10.34 -0.90 14.08
N GLY A 138 -11.13 -1.56 13.21
CA GLY A 138 -12.33 -0.98 12.62
C GLY A 138 -12.09 -0.07 11.42
N THR A 139 -10.85 0.18 11.05
CA THR A 139 -10.50 1.00 9.90
C THR A 139 -9.87 0.14 8.81
N LEU A 140 -10.31 0.33 7.58
CA LEU A 140 -9.72 -0.30 6.41
C LEU A 140 -8.64 0.61 5.85
N TYR A 141 -7.39 0.15 5.87
CA TYR A 141 -6.23 0.92 5.38
C TYR A 141 -5.87 0.50 3.96
N TYR A 142 -5.67 1.49 3.10
CA TYR A 142 -5.09 1.29 1.78
C TYR A 142 -3.56 1.36 1.91
N ILE A 143 -2.88 0.25 1.65
CA ILE A 143 -1.43 0.13 1.92
C ILE A 143 -0.55 0.34 0.71
N ASP A 144 -1.12 0.49 -0.49
CA ASP A 144 -0.38 0.69 -1.74
C ASP A 144 -0.59 2.09 -2.28
N TYR A 145 -0.36 3.14 -1.77
CA TYR A 145 -0.64 4.53 -2.09
C TYR A 145 -0.53 4.94 -3.59
N GLU A 146 -0.69 4.01 -4.52
CA GLU A 146 -0.77 4.33 -5.96
C GLU A 146 -2.14 4.90 -6.32
N CYS A 147 -2.17 5.96 -7.11
CA CYS A 147 -3.40 6.47 -7.70
C CYS A 147 -3.23 6.77 -9.19
N ASN A 148 -4.33 6.63 -9.93
CA ASN A 148 -4.35 6.80 -11.37
C ASN A 148 -5.56 7.67 -11.75
N PRO A 149 -5.53 8.37 -12.90
CA PRO A 149 -6.70 9.11 -13.37
C PRO A 149 -7.94 8.21 -13.45
N TYR A 150 -9.09 8.77 -13.08
CA TYR A 150 -10.34 8.02 -13.06
C TYR A 150 -10.68 7.51 -14.47
N MET A 151 -10.98 6.21 -14.54
CA MET A 151 -11.56 5.57 -15.72
C MET A 151 -12.63 4.61 -15.23
N THR A 152 -13.83 4.68 -15.80
CA THR A 152 -14.98 3.88 -15.39
C THR A 152 -14.67 2.38 -15.40
N GLU A 153 -13.94 1.92 -16.39
CA GLU A 153 -13.60 0.49 -16.57
C GLU A 153 -12.71 -0.06 -15.44
N TRP A 154 -12.03 0.82 -14.69
CA TRP A 154 -11.12 0.44 -13.62
C TRP A 154 -11.59 0.89 -12.23
N ASP A 155 -12.85 1.39 -12.14
CA ASP A 155 -13.38 1.79 -10.85
C ASP A 155 -13.80 0.59 -9.99
N PHE A 156 -14.18 0.85 -8.76
CA PHE A 156 -14.54 -0.23 -7.84
C PHE A 156 -15.76 -1.00 -8.31
N THR A 157 -16.80 -0.31 -8.78
CA THR A 157 -18.06 -0.94 -9.20
C THR A 157 -17.88 -1.84 -10.42
N HIS A 158 -17.11 -1.39 -11.41
CA HIS A 158 -16.96 -2.10 -12.69
C HIS A 158 -15.82 -3.11 -12.69
N TRP A 159 -14.78 -2.88 -11.88
CA TRP A 159 -13.61 -3.75 -11.88
C TRP A 159 -13.31 -4.35 -10.50
N GLY A 160 -13.20 -3.51 -9.46
CA GLY A 160 -12.64 -3.95 -8.18
C GLY A 160 -13.53 -4.89 -7.40
N ALA A 161 -14.85 -4.62 -7.39
CA ALA A 161 -15.81 -5.34 -6.56
C ALA A 161 -15.84 -6.84 -6.80
N GLN A 162 -15.57 -7.29 -8.03
CA GLN A 162 -15.56 -8.72 -8.37
C GLN A 162 -14.55 -9.54 -7.57
N TYR A 163 -13.48 -8.90 -7.07
CA TYR A 163 -12.43 -9.57 -6.30
C TYR A 163 -12.72 -9.59 -4.80
N TRP A 164 -13.74 -8.86 -4.34
CA TRP A 164 -14.11 -8.75 -2.93
C TRP A 164 -15.19 -9.75 -2.56
N THR A 165 -14.97 -11.00 -2.90
CA THR A 165 -15.89 -12.11 -2.60
C THR A 165 -15.14 -13.22 -1.90
N MET A 166 -15.83 -13.92 -0.98
CA MET A 166 -15.27 -15.08 -0.31
C MET A 166 -14.91 -16.13 -1.35
N GLN A 167 -13.68 -16.64 -1.25
CA GLN A 167 -13.27 -17.79 -2.04
C GLN A 167 -13.89 -19.05 -1.43
N PRO A 168 -14.43 -19.98 -2.25
CA PRO A 168 -14.84 -21.27 -1.70
C PRO A 168 -13.63 -21.97 -1.09
N PRO A 169 -13.81 -22.70 0.04
CA PRO A 169 -12.71 -23.45 0.60
C PRO A 169 -12.16 -24.38 -0.48
N GLU A 170 -10.85 -24.39 -0.64
CA GLU A 170 -10.19 -25.34 -1.53
C GLU A 170 -10.47 -26.74 -0.99
N GLY A 171 -11.22 -27.49 -1.76
CA GLY A 171 -11.57 -28.87 -1.42
C GLY A 171 -10.40 -29.83 -1.52
#